data_6e381a5b8371527980ecdf10744ba9fd
#
_entry.id   6e381a5b8371527980ecdf10744ba9fd
#
_cell.length_a   1.000
_cell.length_b   1.000
_cell.length_c   1.000
_cell.angle_alpha   90.00
_cell.angle_beta   90.00
_cell.angle_gamma   90.00
#
_symmetry.space_group_name_H-M   'P 1'
#
loop_
_entity.id
_entity.type
_entity.pdbx_description
1 polymer ?
#
loop_
_entity_poly.entity_id
_entity_poly.type
_entity_poly.pdbx_seq_one_letter_code
_entity_poly.pdbx_strand_id
1 'polypeptide(L)'
;TLYDKIWENHLVHEQSDGTSLIYVDRHLVHEVTSPQAFEGLRMQKRKVRKPELTLAVPDHNVPTTDRSKGIDDEESKIQVDTLRNNCKEFGINLFDVNDKRQGIVHIIGPEQGFTQPGTVIVCGDSHTATHGAFGALAFGIGTSEVEHVLATQTLIQKKSKNLRINVNGKLPIGVTAKDVILKIIGTIGTAGGLSLIHISEPTRPYL
;
A
#
# COMPACT_ATOMS: atom_id res chain seq x y z
N THR A 1 14.56 13.58 10.85
CA THR A 1 13.97 12.26 11.18
C THR A 1 14.28 11.25 10.09
N LEU A 2 13.98 9.96 10.31
CA LEU A 2 14.03 8.95 9.25
C LEU A 2 13.08 9.29 8.11
N TYR A 3 11.88 9.75 8.45
CA TYR A 3 10.89 10.24 7.49
C TYR A 3 11.46 11.33 6.58
N ASP A 4 12.09 12.36 7.15
CA ASP A 4 12.66 13.46 6.36
C ASP A 4 13.74 12.95 5.39
N LYS A 5 14.62 12.05 5.86
CA LYS A 5 15.69 11.48 5.04
C LYS A 5 15.14 10.67 3.85
N ILE A 6 14.10 9.84 4.10
CA ILE A 6 13.48 9.08 3.02
C ILE A 6 12.78 10.03 2.05
N TRP A 7 12.01 11.00 2.57
CA TRP A 7 11.32 11.98 1.75
C TRP A 7 12.26 12.75 0.82
N GLU A 8 13.33 13.32 1.37
CA GLU A 8 14.31 14.12 0.62
C GLU A 8 15.02 13.31 -0.47
N ASN A 9 15.33 12.04 -0.19
CA ASN A 9 15.95 11.15 -1.17
C ASN A 9 15.01 10.74 -2.33
N HIS A 10 13.69 10.84 -2.13
CA HIS A 10 12.68 10.45 -3.12
C HIS A 10 11.96 11.64 -3.75
N LEU A 11 12.28 12.86 -3.30
CA LEU A 11 11.69 14.08 -3.84
C LEU A 11 12.13 14.29 -5.30
N VAL A 12 11.17 14.23 -6.22
CA VAL A 12 11.38 14.49 -7.65
C VAL A 12 11.17 15.98 -7.96
N HIS A 13 10.09 16.53 -7.41
CA HIS A 13 9.72 17.93 -7.65
C HIS A 13 8.79 18.43 -6.54
N GLU A 14 8.99 19.65 -6.10
CA GLU A 14 8.09 20.35 -5.18
C GLU A 14 7.28 21.40 -5.97
N GLN A 15 5.97 21.36 -5.84
CA GLN A 15 5.06 22.25 -6.52
C GLN A 15 4.84 23.54 -5.72
N SER A 16 4.43 24.60 -6.40
CA SER A 16 4.19 25.90 -5.78
C SER A 16 3.05 25.93 -4.76
N ASP A 17 2.16 24.93 -4.81
CA ASP A 17 1.05 24.75 -3.87
C ASP A 17 1.45 23.98 -2.58
N GLY A 18 2.72 23.59 -2.47
CA GLY A 18 3.28 22.84 -1.36
C GLY A 18 3.07 21.33 -1.44
N THR A 19 2.55 20.82 -2.57
CA THR A 19 2.56 19.38 -2.85
C THR A 19 3.90 18.97 -3.48
N SER A 20 4.25 17.71 -3.35
CA SER A 20 5.51 17.16 -3.84
C SER A 20 5.25 15.91 -4.67
N LEU A 21 5.98 15.79 -5.76
CA LEU A 21 6.06 14.56 -6.53
C LEU A 21 7.21 13.74 -5.96
N ILE A 22 6.92 12.55 -5.42
CA ILE A 22 7.90 11.64 -4.84
C ILE A 22 8.01 10.38 -5.68
N TYR A 23 9.22 9.84 -5.80
CA TYR A 23 9.48 8.57 -6.46
C TYR A 23 9.02 7.41 -5.58
N VAL A 24 8.41 6.39 -6.19
CA VAL A 24 7.93 5.17 -5.52
C VAL A 24 8.86 4.00 -5.87
N ASP A 25 9.50 3.40 -4.86
CA ASP A 25 10.39 2.26 -5.07
C ASP A 25 9.65 0.95 -5.28
N ARG A 26 8.52 0.77 -4.57
CA ARG A 26 7.77 -0.49 -4.56
C ARG A 26 6.28 -0.24 -4.60
N HIS A 27 5.60 -0.98 -5.45
CA HIS A 27 4.16 -0.95 -5.57
C HIS A 27 3.58 -2.35 -5.30
N LEU A 28 2.81 -2.47 -4.24
CA LEU A 28 2.05 -3.69 -3.94
C LEU A 28 0.64 -3.54 -4.51
N VAL A 29 0.16 -4.58 -5.20
CA VAL A 29 -1.13 -4.56 -5.90
C VAL A 29 -1.93 -5.79 -5.53
N HIS A 30 -3.23 -5.61 -5.30
CA HIS A 30 -4.16 -6.70 -5.04
C HIS A 30 -5.44 -6.57 -5.90
N GLU A 31 -6.33 -7.56 -5.83
CA GLU A 31 -7.45 -7.72 -6.76
C GLU A 31 -8.56 -6.67 -6.58
N VAL A 32 -8.68 -6.04 -5.39
CA VAL A 32 -9.84 -5.17 -5.10
C VAL A 32 -9.71 -3.78 -5.72
N THR A 33 -8.56 -3.13 -5.58
CA THR A 33 -8.37 -1.72 -6.00
C THR A 33 -7.68 -1.56 -7.36
N SER A 34 -7.22 -2.65 -7.96
CA SER A 34 -6.43 -2.59 -9.20
C SER A 34 -7.22 -2.66 -10.51
N PRO A 35 -8.42 -3.27 -10.59
CA PRO A 35 -9.09 -3.47 -11.90
C PRO A 35 -9.29 -2.18 -12.66
N GLN A 36 -9.84 -1.15 -12.02
CA GLN A 36 -10.11 0.15 -12.66
C GLN A 36 -8.83 0.90 -13.02
N ALA A 37 -7.77 0.74 -12.20
CA ALA A 37 -6.46 1.34 -12.49
C ALA A 37 -5.86 0.78 -13.78
N PHE A 38 -5.91 -0.54 -13.98
CA PHE A 38 -5.46 -1.16 -15.23
C PHE A 38 -6.33 -0.80 -16.43
N GLU A 39 -7.65 -0.67 -16.22
CA GLU A 39 -8.56 -0.21 -17.27
C GLU A 39 -8.22 1.22 -17.70
N GLY A 40 -7.95 2.12 -16.75
CA GLY A 40 -7.50 3.48 -17.03
C GLY A 40 -6.22 3.50 -17.86
N LEU A 41 -5.25 2.64 -17.57
CA LEU A 41 -4.04 2.50 -18.39
C LEU A 41 -4.35 2.08 -19.83
N ARG A 42 -5.26 1.11 -20.02
CA ARG A 42 -5.69 0.67 -21.37
C ARG A 42 -6.35 1.79 -22.15
N MET A 43 -7.31 2.48 -21.54
CA MET A 43 -8.02 3.60 -22.18
C MET A 43 -7.07 4.72 -22.62
N GLN A 44 -6.02 4.99 -21.82
CA GLN A 44 -5.00 5.98 -22.12
C GLN A 44 -3.84 5.43 -22.98
N LYS A 45 -3.88 4.14 -23.37
CA LYS A 45 -2.82 3.45 -24.11
C LYS A 45 -1.44 3.54 -23.43
N ARG A 46 -1.44 3.52 -22.09
CA ARG A 46 -0.22 3.57 -21.28
C ARG A 46 0.21 2.17 -20.86
N LYS A 47 1.50 2.00 -20.70
CA LYS A 47 2.12 0.79 -20.13
C LYS A 47 2.43 1.02 -18.65
N VAL A 48 2.57 -0.06 -17.90
CA VAL A 48 3.19 0.01 -16.57
C VAL A 48 4.66 0.39 -16.74
N ARG A 49 5.08 1.43 -16.04
CA ARG A 49 6.42 2.03 -16.21
C ARG A 49 7.53 1.10 -15.70
N LYS A 50 7.31 0.47 -14.56
CA LYS A 50 8.29 -0.38 -13.87
C LYS A 50 7.63 -1.66 -13.34
N PRO A 51 7.28 -2.62 -14.22
CA PRO A 51 6.65 -3.86 -13.78
C PRO A 51 7.48 -4.63 -12.76
N GLU A 52 8.81 -4.55 -12.86
CA GLU A 52 9.77 -5.19 -11.96
C GLU A 52 9.76 -4.62 -10.53
N LEU A 53 9.23 -3.42 -10.33
CA LEU A 53 9.05 -2.77 -9.03
C LEU A 53 7.62 -2.91 -8.49
N THR A 54 6.79 -3.69 -9.19
CA THR A 54 5.40 -3.97 -8.83
C THR A 54 5.25 -5.46 -8.50
N LEU A 55 4.65 -5.76 -7.36
CA LEU A 55 4.34 -7.12 -6.93
C LEU A 55 2.85 -7.25 -6.66
N ALA A 56 2.22 -8.20 -7.31
CA ALA A 56 0.79 -8.46 -7.16
C ALA A 56 0.52 -9.74 -6.36
N VAL A 57 -0.57 -9.72 -5.61
CA VAL A 57 -1.08 -10.89 -4.87
C VAL A 57 -2.59 -10.76 -4.70
N PRO A 58 -3.40 -11.80 -4.92
CA PRO A 58 -4.77 -11.84 -4.45
C PRO A 58 -4.79 -12.24 -2.98
N ASP A 59 -5.43 -11.45 -2.12
CA ASP A 59 -5.46 -11.71 -0.68
C ASP A 59 -6.79 -11.38 0.02
N HIS A 60 -7.63 -10.54 -0.58
CA HIS A 60 -8.93 -10.18 -0.02
C HIS A 60 -10.03 -11.18 -0.40
N ASN A 61 -10.05 -11.62 -1.65
CA ASN A 61 -11.10 -12.47 -2.23
C ASN A 61 -10.62 -13.92 -2.47
N VAL A 62 -9.83 -14.44 -1.55
CA VAL A 62 -9.31 -15.81 -1.62
C VAL A 62 -9.88 -16.67 -0.51
N PRO A 63 -10.21 -17.96 -0.78
CA PRO A 63 -10.72 -18.85 0.26
C PRO A 63 -9.68 -19.06 1.37
N THR A 64 -10.17 -19.08 2.61
CA THR A 64 -9.40 -19.50 3.79
C THR A 64 -9.48 -21.00 4.05
N THR A 65 -10.27 -21.72 3.24
CA THR A 65 -10.47 -23.16 3.26
C THR A 65 -9.60 -23.83 2.20
N ASP A 66 -9.92 -25.08 1.84
CA ASP A 66 -9.21 -25.86 0.82
C ASP A 66 -9.26 -25.18 -0.55
N ARG A 67 -8.15 -24.64 -0.99
CA ARG A 67 -8.02 -23.89 -2.25
C ARG A 67 -8.05 -24.77 -3.51
N SER A 68 -7.91 -26.08 -3.36
CA SER A 68 -8.02 -27.02 -4.49
C SER A 68 -9.42 -27.03 -5.12
N LYS A 69 -10.43 -26.59 -4.38
CA LYS A 69 -11.80 -26.43 -4.85
C LYS A 69 -12.06 -25.15 -5.63
N GLY A 70 -11.09 -24.25 -5.68
CA GLY A 70 -11.22 -22.94 -6.36
C GLY A 70 -11.92 -21.90 -5.48
N ILE A 71 -12.48 -20.89 -6.12
CA ILE A 71 -13.23 -19.79 -5.49
C ILE A 71 -14.69 -19.97 -5.86
N ASP A 72 -15.54 -20.22 -4.88
CA ASP A 72 -16.97 -20.50 -5.09
C ASP A 72 -17.76 -19.21 -5.36
N ASP A 73 -17.38 -18.10 -4.72
CA ASP A 73 -18.02 -16.80 -4.94
C ASP A 73 -17.62 -16.23 -6.29
N GLU A 74 -18.64 -15.98 -7.14
CA GLU A 74 -18.41 -15.58 -8.52
C GLU A 74 -17.75 -14.19 -8.64
N GLU A 75 -18.12 -13.23 -7.79
CA GLU A 75 -17.53 -11.89 -7.80
C GLU A 75 -16.06 -11.93 -7.38
N SER A 76 -15.75 -12.66 -6.31
CA SER A 76 -14.38 -12.89 -5.86
C SER A 76 -13.52 -13.54 -6.94
N LYS A 77 -14.08 -14.55 -7.61
CA LYS A 77 -13.41 -15.22 -8.73
C LYS A 77 -13.11 -14.28 -9.88
N ILE A 78 -14.09 -13.46 -10.28
CA ILE A 78 -13.90 -12.47 -11.36
C ILE A 78 -12.79 -11.48 -11.00
N GLN A 79 -12.74 -10.99 -9.75
CA GLN A 79 -11.70 -10.07 -9.32
C GLN A 79 -10.30 -10.70 -9.36
N VAL A 80 -10.16 -11.93 -8.87
CA VAL A 80 -8.88 -12.66 -8.90
C VAL A 80 -8.46 -12.98 -10.33
N ASP A 81 -9.38 -13.43 -11.20
CA ASP A 81 -9.08 -13.71 -12.60
C ASP A 81 -8.73 -12.42 -13.36
N THR A 82 -9.36 -11.31 -13.04
CA THR A 82 -9.02 -10.00 -13.59
C THR A 82 -7.60 -9.58 -13.20
N LEU A 83 -7.20 -9.75 -11.93
CA LEU A 83 -5.83 -9.49 -11.48
C LEU A 83 -4.82 -10.33 -12.26
N ARG A 84 -5.09 -11.64 -12.45
CA ARG A 84 -4.23 -12.56 -13.25
C ARG A 84 -4.03 -12.04 -14.67
N ASN A 85 -5.14 -11.69 -15.32
CA ASN A 85 -5.12 -11.20 -16.70
C ASN A 85 -4.34 -9.89 -16.81
N ASN A 86 -4.56 -8.96 -15.89
CA ASN A 86 -3.84 -7.70 -15.82
C ASN A 86 -2.33 -7.91 -15.60
N CYS A 87 -1.95 -8.75 -14.65
CA CYS A 87 -0.54 -9.04 -14.39
C CYS A 87 0.14 -9.68 -15.62
N LYS A 88 -0.53 -10.59 -16.29
CA LYS A 88 -0.03 -11.20 -17.52
C LYS A 88 0.14 -10.19 -18.66
N GLU A 89 -0.85 -9.32 -18.86
CA GLU A 89 -0.84 -8.29 -19.91
C GLU A 89 0.28 -7.27 -19.69
N PHE A 90 0.43 -6.79 -18.45
CA PHE A 90 1.37 -5.72 -18.12
C PHE A 90 2.74 -6.21 -17.62
N GLY A 91 2.97 -7.52 -17.57
CA GLY A 91 4.25 -8.13 -17.21
C GLY A 91 4.60 -8.00 -15.73
N ILE A 92 3.60 -7.94 -14.85
CA ILE A 92 3.77 -7.80 -13.40
C ILE A 92 3.93 -9.18 -12.75
N ASN A 93 4.87 -9.29 -11.81
CA ASN A 93 5.04 -10.51 -11.02
C ASN A 93 3.84 -10.72 -10.09
N LEU A 94 3.24 -11.90 -10.16
CA LEU A 94 2.06 -12.30 -9.40
C LEU A 94 2.36 -13.52 -8.54
N PHE A 95 2.13 -13.42 -7.24
CA PHE A 95 2.01 -14.59 -6.35
C PHE A 95 0.55 -15.03 -6.31
N ASP A 96 0.17 -15.89 -7.24
CA ASP A 96 -1.21 -16.33 -7.43
C ASP A 96 -1.68 -17.25 -6.27
N VAL A 97 -2.98 -17.54 -6.20
CA VAL A 97 -3.67 -18.28 -5.12
C VAL A 97 -2.95 -19.58 -4.71
N ASN A 98 -2.35 -20.29 -5.67
CA ASN A 98 -1.62 -21.53 -5.43
C ASN A 98 -0.10 -21.37 -5.33
N ASP A 99 0.44 -20.16 -5.40
CA ASP A 99 1.87 -19.90 -5.18
C ASP A 99 2.19 -20.08 -3.70
N LYS A 100 3.29 -20.75 -3.38
CA LYS A 100 3.75 -20.96 -2.00
C LYS A 100 4.06 -19.65 -1.25
N ARG A 101 4.29 -18.57 -1.99
CA ARG A 101 4.59 -17.23 -1.47
C ARG A 101 3.33 -16.37 -1.32
N GLN A 102 2.16 -16.89 -1.77
CA GLN A 102 0.91 -16.15 -1.62
C GLN A 102 0.55 -15.99 -0.14
N GLY A 103 0.10 -14.81 0.22
CA GLY A 103 -0.32 -14.43 1.56
C GLY A 103 -0.89 -13.02 1.57
N ILE A 104 -1.14 -12.49 2.75
CA ILE A 104 -1.61 -11.12 2.94
C ILE A 104 -0.58 -10.15 2.34
N VAL A 105 -1.04 -9.17 1.56
CA VAL A 105 -0.20 -8.23 0.81
C VAL A 105 0.85 -7.53 1.68
N HIS A 106 0.50 -7.17 2.92
CA HIS A 106 1.43 -6.51 3.85
C HIS A 106 2.37 -7.48 4.59
N ILE A 107 2.18 -8.78 4.43
CA ILE A 107 3.07 -9.81 4.99
C ILE A 107 4.05 -10.29 3.92
N ILE A 108 3.59 -10.52 2.69
CA ILE A 108 4.48 -10.99 1.62
C ILE A 108 5.59 -9.99 1.29
N GLY A 109 5.30 -8.69 1.37
CA GLY A 109 6.29 -7.65 1.14
C GLY A 109 7.55 -7.82 2.01
N PRO A 110 7.43 -7.85 3.34
CA PRO A 110 8.55 -8.11 4.25
C PRO A 110 9.15 -9.51 4.09
N GLU A 111 8.33 -10.55 4.04
CA GLU A 111 8.80 -11.94 3.98
C GLU A 111 9.60 -12.26 2.72
N GLN A 112 9.26 -11.65 1.60
CA GLN A 112 9.98 -11.83 0.33
C GLN A 112 11.10 -10.79 0.10
N GLY A 113 11.39 -9.94 1.09
CA GLY A 113 12.40 -8.89 0.97
C GLY A 113 12.03 -7.78 -0.02
N PHE A 114 10.77 -7.67 -0.39
CA PHE A 114 10.27 -6.60 -1.26
C PHE A 114 10.13 -5.27 -0.49
N THR A 115 9.71 -5.35 0.77
CA THR A 115 9.73 -4.23 1.71
C THR A 115 11.12 -4.10 2.32
N GLN A 116 11.74 -2.93 2.16
CA GLN A 116 13.09 -2.67 2.68
C GLN A 116 13.16 -1.31 3.38
N PRO A 117 14.06 -1.16 4.37
CA PRO A 117 14.28 0.13 5.01
C PRO A 117 14.71 1.20 4.00
N GLY A 118 14.22 2.42 4.19
CA GLY A 118 14.60 3.56 3.35
C GLY A 118 13.87 3.65 2.01
N THR A 119 12.94 2.72 1.71
CA THR A 119 12.14 2.74 0.47
C THR A 119 10.81 3.46 0.65
N VAL A 120 10.28 3.99 -0.45
CA VAL A 120 8.88 4.45 -0.55
C VAL A 120 8.03 3.33 -1.15
N ILE A 121 6.99 2.91 -0.41
CA ILE A 121 6.10 1.80 -0.78
C ILE A 121 4.67 2.29 -0.85
N VAL A 122 3.93 1.85 -1.85
CA VAL A 122 2.51 2.14 -1.99
C VAL A 122 1.69 0.87 -2.21
N CYS A 123 0.44 0.91 -1.79
CA CYS A 123 -0.55 -0.12 -2.06
C CYS A 123 -1.95 0.51 -2.03
N GLY A 124 -2.87 -0.03 -2.82
CA GLY A 124 -4.28 0.36 -2.78
C GLY A 124 -5.05 -0.15 -1.57
N ASP A 125 -4.43 -0.15 -0.39
CA ASP A 125 -4.96 -0.67 0.87
C ASP A 125 -4.67 0.26 2.04
N SER A 126 -5.64 0.42 2.94
CA SER A 126 -5.56 1.33 4.10
C SER A 126 -4.53 0.95 5.16
N HIS A 127 -4.08 -0.31 5.18
CA HIS A 127 -3.10 -0.82 6.15
C HIS A 127 -1.65 -0.72 5.67
N THR A 128 -1.39 -0.08 4.55
CA THR A 128 -0.06 0.03 3.94
C THR A 128 0.97 0.69 4.86
N ALA A 129 0.54 1.63 5.72
CA ALA A 129 1.43 2.27 6.70
C ALA A 129 2.14 1.26 7.64
N THR A 130 1.66 0.02 7.77
CA THR A 130 2.30 -1.08 8.50
C THR A 130 3.75 -1.33 8.06
N HIS A 131 4.09 -1.10 6.79
CA HIS A 131 5.46 -1.24 6.29
C HIS A 131 6.44 -0.24 6.94
N GLY A 132 5.94 0.81 7.60
CA GLY A 132 6.74 1.72 8.42
C GLY A 132 7.47 1.03 9.57
N ALA A 133 6.95 -0.09 10.08
CA ALA A 133 7.62 -0.93 11.07
C ALA A 133 8.97 -1.51 10.58
N PHE A 134 9.13 -1.60 9.26
CA PHE A 134 10.36 -2.07 8.60
C PHE A 134 11.24 -0.90 8.10
N GLY A 135 10.96 0.32 8.54
CA GLY A 135 11.72 1.51 8.16
C GLY A 135 11.44 2.01 6.74
N ALA A 136 10.32 1.60 6.12
CA ALA A 136 9.85 2.12 4.86
C ALA A 136 8.91 3.32 5.07
N LEU A 137 8.87 4.25 4.12
CA LEU A 137 7.83 5.27 4.03
C LEU A 137 6.70 4.71 3.17
N ALA A 138 5.55 4.42 3.79
CA ALA A 138 4.51 3.65 3.14
C ALA A 138 3.17 4.38 3.14
N PHE A 139 2.50 4.41 1.96
CA PHE A 139 1.24 5.09 1.77
C PHE A 139 0.16 4.14 1.24
N GLY A 140 -1.01 4.15 1.91
CA GLY A 140 -2.24 3.63 1.34
C GLY A 140 -2.79 4.66 0.34
N ILE A 141 -3.07 4.22 -0.88
CA ILE A 141 -3.47 5.09 -1.99
C ILE A 141 -4.80 4.66 -2.60
N GLY A 142 -5.52 5.61 -3.18
CA GLY A 142 -6.77 5.33 -3.89
C GLY A 142 -6.55 4.76 -5.30
N THR A 143 -7.61 4.22 -5.91
CA THR A 143 -7.55 3.56 -7.23
C THR A 143 -6.95 4.44 -8.32
N SER A 144 -7.28 5.73 -8.36
CA SER A 144 -6.72 6.68 -9.33
C SER A 144 -5.22 6.95 -9.10
N GLU A 145 -4.78 6.90 -7.86
CA GLU A 145 -3.35 7.00 -7.52
C GLU A 145 -2.62 5.69 -7.87
N VAL A 146 -3.27 4.52 -7.72
CA VAL A 146 -2.74 3.24 -8.21
C VAL A 146 -2.45 3.33 -9.72
N GLU A 147 -3.40 3.83 -10.52
CA GLU A 147 -3.20 4.06 -11.95
C GLU A 147 -2.02 5.01 -12.20
N HIS A 148 -1.97 6.13 -11.48
CA HIS A 148 -0.91 7.13 -11.62
C HIS A 148 0.48 6.52 -11.33
N VAL A 149 0.60 5.78 -10.23
CA VAL A 149 1.88 5.14 -9.86
C VAL A 149 2.28 4.07 -10.86
N LEU A 150 1.35 3.24 -11.33
CA LEU A 150 1.63 2.26 -12.38
C LEU A 150 2.16 2.93 -13.67
N ALA A 151 1.59 4.09 -14.04
CA ALA A 151 1.98 4.82 -15.24
C ALA A 151 3.30 5.60 -15.10
N THR A 152 3.60 6.13 -13.92
CA THR A 152 4.66 7.15 -13.74
C THR A 152 5.76 6.74 -12.76
N GLN A 153 5.51 5.80 -11.88
CA GLN A 153 6.36 5.42 -10.74
C GLN A 153 6.54 6.57 -9.73
N THR A 154 5.58 7.47 -9.68
CA THR A 154 5.60 8.61 -8.75
C THR A 154 4.25 8.78 -8.07
N LEU A 155 4.26 9.46 -6.92
CA LEU A 155 3.07 9.79 -6.15
C LEU A 155 3.09 11.28 -5.80
N ILE A 156 1.94 11.95 -5.89
CA ILE A 156 1.78 13.34 -5.45
C ILE A 156 1.32 13.31 -4.00
N GLN A 157 2.12 13.88 -3.11
CA GLN A 157 1.82 13.93 -1.68
C GLN A 157 2.22 15.28 -1.07
N LYS A 158 1.56 15.64 0.03
CA LYS A 158 1.98 16.75 0.86
C LYS A 158 2.86 16.25 1.99
N LYS A 159 4.01 16.90 2.22
CA LYS A 159 4.92 16.51 3.30
C LYS A 159 4.22 16.63 4.65
N SER A 160 4.13 15.52 5.37
CA SER A 160 3.51 15.45 6.70
C SER A 160 4.39 16.05 7.78
N LYS A 161 3.78 16.52 8.86
CA LYS A 161 4.51 16.93 10.05
C LYS A 161 4.95 15.71 10.86
N ASN A 162 6.09 15.83 11.53
CA ASN A 162 6.57 14.78 12.43
C ASN A 162 5.81 14.78 13.75
N LEU A 163 5.37 13.61 14.20
CA LEU A 163 4.82 13.37 15.54
C LEU A 163 5.79 12.48 16.34
N ARG A 164 6.16 12.91 17.53
CA ARG A 164 6.97 12.10 18.43
C ARG A 164 6.11 11.55 19.57
N ILE A 165 6.11 10.23 19.74
CA ILE A 165 5.48 9.53 20.84
C ILE A 165 6.58 8.81 21.63
N ASN A 166 6.70 9.12 22.93
CA ASN A 166 7.66 8.45 23.82
C ASN A 166 6.92 7.39 24.64
N VAL A 167 7.35 6.15 24.52
CA VAL A 167 6.89 5.04 25.35
C VAL A 167 8.02 4.69 26.31
N ASN A 168 7.86 5.04 27.60
CA ASN A 168 8.88 4.85 28.62
C ASN A 168 8.57 3.65 29.51
N GLY A 169 9.62 3.01 30.05
CA GLY A 169 9.51 1.89 30.98
C GLY A 169 9.65 0.54 30.28
N LYS A 170 9.18 -0.51 30.96
CA LYS A 170 9.19 -1.90 30.45
C LYS A 170 7.77 -2.40 30.34
N LEU A 171 7.49 -3.19 29.31
CA LEU A 171 6.19 -3.80 29.16
C LEU A 171 6.04 -4.93 30.21
N PRO A 172 4.92 -4.96 30.96
CA PRO A 172 4.61 -6.06 31.86
C PRO A 172 4.42 -7.38 31.10
N ILE A 173 4.51 -8.51 31.81
CA ILE A 173 4.19 -9.82 31.25
C ILE A 173 2.75 -9.80 30.73
N GLY A 174 2.54 -10.29 29.51
CA GLY A 174 1.23 -10.35 28.84
C GLY A 174 0.84 -9.10 28.07
N VAL A 175 1.64 -8.02 28.13
CA VAL A 175 1.44 -6.81 27.31
C VAL A 175 2.29 -6.90 26.03
N THR A 176 1.66 -6.68 24.88
CA THR A 176 2.27 -6.77 23.55
C THR A 176 2.38 -5.40 22.89
N ALA A 177 3.07 -5.33 21.75
CA ALA A 177 3.13 -4.10 20.94
C ALA A 177 1.72 -3.64 20.49
N LYS A 178 0.78 -4.58 20.29
CA LYS A 178 -0.61 -4.24 19.95
C LYS A 178 -1.29 -3.46 21.08
N ASP A 179 -1.07 -3.83 22.32
CA ASP A 179 -1.65 -3.14 23.46
C ASP A 179 -1.10 -1.70 23.56
N VAL A 180 0.19 -1.53 23.27
CA VAL A 180 0.83 -0.21 23.24
C VAL A 180 0.19 0.68 22.18
N ILE A 181 0.05 0.22 20.93
CA ILE A 181 -0.55 1.04 19.88
C ILE A 181 -2.02 1.32 20.14
N LEU A 182 -2.79 0.37 20.66
CA LEU A 182 -4.18 0.59 21.06
C LEU A 182 -4.29 1.61 22.18
N LYS A 183 -3.37 1.60 23.14
CA LYS A 183 -3.31 2.62 24.21
C LYS A 183 -2.99 4.01 23.63
N ILE A 184 -2.06 4.10 22.69
CA ILE A 184 -1.74 5.36 22.00
C ILE A 184 -2.99 5.89 21.30
N ILE A 185 -3.64 5.08 20.47
CA ILE A 185 -4.86 5.45 19.75
C ILE A 185 -5.97 5.87 20.72
N GLY A 186 -6.17 5.11 21.82
CA GLY A 186 -7.14 5.46 22.84
C GLY A 186 -6.84 6.76 23.61
N THR A 187 -5.57 7.21 23.57
CA THR A 187 -5.16 8.46 24.24
C THR A 187 -5.27 9.67 23.32
N ILE A 188 -4.87 9.56 22.07
CA ILE A 188 -4.87 10.69 21.11
C ILE A 188 -6.13 10.72 20.23
N GLY A 189 -6.96 9.67 20.29
CA GLY A 189 -8.12 9.48 19.43
C GLY A 189 -7.77 8.90 18.06
N THR A 190 -8.77 8.33 17.38
CA THR A 190 -8.60 7.73 16.05
C THR A 190 -8.18 8.74 14.98
N ALA A 191 -8.54 10.01 15.16
CA ALA A 191 -8.17 11.12 14.27
C ALA A 191 -6.91 11.87 14.72
N GLY A 192 -6.32 11.52 15.87
CA GLY A 192 -5.19 12.26 16.43
C GLY A 192 -3.91 12.26 15.60
N GLY A 193 -3.76 11.28 14.70
CA GLY A 193 -2.68 11.21 13.72
C GLY A 193 -3.06 11.63 12.30
N LEU A 194 -4.34 11.79 11.97
CA LEU A 194 -4.82 12.01 10.60
C LEU A 194 -4.41 13.36 10.03
N SER A 195 -4.35 14.41 10.84
CA SER A 195 -3.90 15.73 10.40
C SER A 195 -2.42 15.75 9.96
N LEU A 196 -1.71 14.67 10.21
CA LEU A 196 -0.31 14.50 9.82
C LEU A 196 -0.15 13.73 8.52
N ILE A 197 -1.18 13.00 8.08
CA ILE A 197 -1.14 12.13 6.90
C ILE A 197 -2.26 12.45 5.91
N HIS A 198 -3.42 12.94 6.34
CA HIS A 198 -4.63 13.08 5.54
C HIS A 198 -5.10 14.51 5.33
N ILE A 199 -4.27 15.38 4.81
CA ILE A 199 -4.73 16.71 4.39
C ILE A 199 -5.33 16.69 2.97
N SER A 200 -5.31 15.58 2.25
CA SER A 200 -5.65 15.53 0.83
C SER A 200 -6.78 14.58 0.43
N GLU A 201 -7.48 13.95 1.35
CA GLU A 201 -8.72 13.28 0.96
C GLU A 201 -9.85 14.32 0.88
N PRO A 202 -10.40 14.60 -0.32
CA PRO A 202 -11.67 15.29 -0.39
C PRO A 202 -12.68 14.38 0.33
N THR A 203 -13.32 14.91 1.36
CA THR A 203 -14.47 14.27 1.99
C THR A 203 -15.44 13.83 0.91
N ARG A 204 -15.44 12.54 0.58
CA ARG A 204 -16.55 11.98 -0.20
C ARG A 204 -17.76 12.02 0.70
N PRO A 205 -18.83 12.73 0.33
CA PRO A 205 -20.08 12.55 1.02
C PRO A 205 -20.47 11.08 0.85
N TYR A 206 -20.67 10.38 1.94
CA TYR A 206 -21.34 9.10 1.91
C TYR A 206 -22.75 9.33 1.36
N LEU A 207 -23.00 8.84 0.18
CA LEU A 207 -24.33 8.63 -0.34
C LEU A 207 -24.82 7.25 0.11
#